data_28ef1952e16b841666d9648dd14ceff6
#
_entry.id   28ef1952e16b841666d9648dd14ceff6
#
_cell.length_a   1.000
_cell.length_b   1.000
_cell.length_c   1.000
_cell.angle_alpha   90.00
_cell.angle_beta   90.00
_cell.angle_gamma   90.00
#
_symmetry.space_group_name_H-M   'P 1'
#
loop_
_entity.id
_entity.type
_entity.pdbx_description
1 polymer ?
#
loop_
_entity_poly.entity_id
_entity_poly.type
_entity_poly.pdbx_seq_one_letter_code
_entity_poly.pdbx_strand_id
1 'polypeptide(L)'
;MVQLTLPENSRIKPGKTWPKPANAKETTEFRIYRWNPDDGANPRIDTYFVDRDDCGPMVLDALIWIKSKIDSTLTFRRSCREGVCGSCAMNIGGSNTLACTRGIDDVAAPVTLYPLPHQEVIKDLVPDLSVFFAQHASIEPWLKTVSPAPEKEWLQAPEDRSKLDGLYECILCACCSTSCPSYWWNGDRYLGPAVLLQAYRWLIDSRDEAQGERLDNLEDPFRLYRCHTIMNCAQTCPKGLNPAKAIVHIKEMMVERRQ
;
A
#
# COMPACT_ATOMS: atom_id res chain seq x y z
N MET A 1 16.26 34.30 15.78
CA MET A 1 16.11 32.87 16.12
C MET A 1 15.01 32.31 15.19
N VAL A 2 15.32 31.26 14.47
CA VAL A 2 14.28 30.57 13.68
C VAL A 2 13.39 29.82 14.66
N GLN A 3 12.10 30.15 14.71
CA GLN A 3 11.14 29.47 15.57
C GLN A 3 10.59 28.28 14.78
N LEU A 4 10.98 27.08 15.16
CA LEU A 4 10.46 25.85 14.58
C LEU A 4 9.09 25.55 15.20
N THR A 5 8.04 25.66 14.40
CA THR A 5 6.68 25.28 14.79
C THR A 5 6.32 23.95 14.10
N LEU A 6 5.69 23.02 14.83
CA LEU A 6 5.16 21.82 14.24
C LEU A 6 3.99 22.17 13.31
N PRO A 7 3.84 21.44 12.18
CA PRO A 7 2.68 21.61 11.33
C PRO A 7 1.37 21.46 12.11
N GLU A 8 0.32 22.11 11.63
CA GLU A 8 -1.02 21.94 12.17
C GLU A 8 -1.42 20.46 12.13
N ASN A 9 -2.14 20.01 13.15
CA ASN A 9 -2.59 18.61 13.29
C ASN A 9 -1.46 17.54 13.32
N SER A 10 -0.20 17.92 13.55
CA SER A 10 0.94 16.99 13.59
C SER A 10 1.08 16.22 14.93
N ARG A 11 0.31 16.57 15.96
CA ARG A 11 0.40 15.93 17.28
C ARG A 11 -0.78 15.01 17.52
N ILE A 12 -0.48 13.73 17.72
CA ILE A 12 -1.48 12.74 18.13
C ILE A 12 -1.79 12.94 19.62
N LYS A 13 -3.07 13.02 19.97
CA LYS A 13 -3.56 13.18 21.33
C LYS A 13 -4.15 11.86 21.86
N PRO A 14 -4.18 11.66 23.19
CA PRO A 14 -5.03 10.63 23.78
C PRO A 14 -6.49 10.87 23.36
N GLY A 15 -7.15 9.79 22.95
CA GLY A 15 -8.54 9.85 22.53
C GLY A 15 -9.48 9.21 23.57
N LYS A 16 -10.61 8.74 23.09
CA LYS A 16 -11.65 8.11 23.89
C LYS A 16 -11.28 6.64 24.18
N THR A 17 -11.44 6.21 25.44
CA THR A 17 -11.43 4.81 25.81
C THR A 17 -12.86 4.32 25.94
N TRP A 18 -13.24 3.34 25.12
CA TRP A 18 -14.56 2.76 25.14
C TRP A 18 -14.65 1.67 26.25
N PRO A 19 -15.81 1.50 26.90
CA PRO A 19 -15.96 0.48 27.92
C PRO A 19 -15.78 -0.93 27.35
N LYS A 20 -15.28 -1.84 28.18
CA LYS A 20 -15.22 -3.26 27.82
C LYS A 20 -16.65 -3.83 27.72
N PRO A 21 -16.90 -4.75 26.76
CA PRO A 21 -18.18 -5.46 26.71
C PRO A 21 -18.45 -6.20 28.02
N ALA A 22 -19.63 -6.01 28.60
CA ALA A 22 -19.95 -6.48 29.96
C ALA A 22 -19.89 -8.02 30.10
N ASN A 23 -20.19 -8.78 29.03
CA ASN A 23 -20.29 -10.22 29.04
C ASN A 23 -19.11 -10.93 28.34
N ALA A 24 -18.10 -10.20 27.89
CA ALA A 24 -16.94 -10.78 27.21
C ALA A 24 -16.06 -11.56 28.21
N LYS A 25 -15.75 -12.80 27.86
CA LYS A 25 -14.81 -13.64 28.64
C LYS A 25 -13.37 -13.21 28.37
N GLU A 26 -13.08 -12.90 27.13
CA GLU A 26 -11.76 -12.50 26.67
C GLU A 26 -11.89 -11.30 25.73
N THR A 27 -11.05 -10.27 25.92
CA THR A 27 -11.05 -9.08 25.08
C THR A 27 -9.65 -8.76 24.59
N THR A 28 -9.52 -8.34 23.32
CA THR A 28 -8.30 -7.78 22.79
C THR A 28 -8.42 -6.27 22.71
N GLU A 29 -7.38 -5.57 23.20
CA GLU A 29 -7.29 -4.11 23.13
C GLU A 29 -6.80 -3.66 21.76
N PHE A 30 -7.58 -2.77 21.13
CA PHE A 30 -7.25 -2.09 19.88
C PHE A 30 -7.05 -0.60 20.13
N ARG A 31 -5.94 -0.06 19.65
CA ARG A 31 -5.61 1.36 19.65
C ARG A 31 -5.63 1.87 18.23
N ILE A 32 -6.63 2.68 17.88
CA ILE A 32 -6.92 3.05 16.50
C ILE A 32 -6.73 4.57 16.32
N TYR A 33 -5.95 4.94 15.32
CA TYR A 33 -5.83 6.31 14.87
C TYR A 33 -7.18 6.83 14.37
N ARG A 34 -7.58 8.00 14.91
CA ARG A 34 -8.82 8.68 14.57
C ARG A 34 -8.52 10.12 14.19
N TRP A 35 -9.04 10.51 13.06
CA TRP A 35 -8.98 11.90 12.59
C TRP A 35 -10.15 12.20 11.66
N ASN A 36 -10.72 13.41 11.81
CA ASN A 36 -11.80 13.89 10.97
C ASN A 36 -11.43 15.30 10.47
N PRO A 37 -11.38 15.56 9.16
CA PRO A 37 -11.04 16.88 8.61
C PRO A 37 -12.02 17.99 9.05
N ASP A 38 -13.28 17.64 9.34
CA ASP A 38 -14.32 18.59 9.69
C ASP A 38 -14.15 19.16 11.12
N ASP A 39 -13.41 18.47 11.98
CA ASP A 39 -13.28 18.85 13.41
C ASP A 39 -12.20 19.93 13.64
N GLY A 40 -11.27 20.13 12.68
CA GLY A 40 -10.13 21.03 12.84
C GLY A 40 -9.19 20.66 14.00
N ALA A 41 -9.35 19.47 14.60
CA ALA A 41 -8.62 19.03 15.76
C ALA A 41 -7.43 18.13 15.38
N ASN A 42 -6.42 18.08 16.25
CA ASN A 42 -5.34 17.10 16.10
C ASN A 42 -5.87 15.67 16.12
N PRO A 43 -5.22 14.75 15.37
CA PRO A 43 -5.56 13.34 15.43
C PRO A 43 -5.41 12.77 16.84
N ARG A 44 -6.14 11.71 17.13
CA ARG A 44 -6.15 11.06 18.44
C ARG A 44 -6.06 9.53 18.27
N ILE A 45 -5.76 8.85 19.36
CA ILE A 45 -5.83 7.40 19.46
C ILE A 45 -7.01 7.02 20.34
N ASP A 46 -8.03 6.40 19.75
CA ASP A 46 -9.13 5.81 20.51
C ASP A 46 -8.82 4.36 20.87
N THR A 47 -9.23 3.95 22.08
CA THR A 47 -9.03 2.59 22.60
C THR A 47 -10.35 1.84 22.64
N TYR A 48 -10.36 0.66 22.02
CA TYR A 48 -11.51 -0.24 21.94
C TYR A 48 -11.14 -1.61 22.51
N PHE A 49 -12.12 -2.28 23.09
CA PHE A 49 -11.97 -3.67 23.56
C PHE A 49 -12.92 -4.55 22.75
N VAL A 50 -12.35 -5.46 21.97
CA VAL A 50 -13.09 -6.37 21.08
C VAL A 50 -13.29 -7.69 21.79
N ASP A 51 -14.53 -8.16 21.83
CA ASP A 51 -14.89 -9.47 22.35
C ASP A 51 -14.42 -10.57 21.38
N ARG A 52 -13.55 -11.47 21.85
CA ARG A 52 -12.95 -12.52 21.04
C ARG A 52 -13.93 -13.63 20.68
N ASP A 53 -14.95 -13.87 21.51
CA ASP A 53 -15.98 -14.89 21.27
C ASP A 53 -17.01 -14.43 20.21
N ASP A 54 -17.22 -13.09 20.08
CA ASP A 54 -18.21 -12.49 19.12
C ASP A 54 -17.54 -11.88 17.87
N CYS A 55 -16.23 -11.99 17.74
CA CYS A 55 -15.45 -11.42 16.64
C CYS A 55 -14.73 -12.51 15.85
N GLY A 56 -14.66 -12.36 14.52
CA GLY A 56 -13.84 -13.22 13.68
C GLY A 56 -12.33 -13.02 13.92
N PRO A 57 -11.47 -13.91 13.37
CA PRO A 57 -10.05 -13.99 13.70
C PRO A 57 -9.18 -12.90 13.09
N MET A 58 -9.66 -12.17 12.06
CA MET A 58 -8.86 -11.20 11.32
C MET A 58 -8.99 -9.78 11.90
N VAL A 59 -7.95 -8.98 11.73
CA VAL A 59 -7.98 -7.54 12.11
C VAL A 59 -9.14 -6.80 11.43
N LEU A 60 -9.47 -7.16 10.18
CA LEU A 60 -10.64 -6.58 9.50
C LEU A 60 -11.96 -6.94 10.18
N ASP A 61 -12.07 -8.14 10.71
CA ASP A 61 -13.28 -8.56 11.45
C ASP A 61 -13.48 -7.71 12.70
N ALA A 62 -12.38 -7.44 13.43
CA ALA A 62 -12.40 -6.53 14.58
C ALA A 62 -12.82 -5.10 14.20
N LEU A 63 -12.31 -4.56 13.08
CA LEU A 63 -12.71 -3.24 12.58
C LEU A 63 -14.22 -3.20 12.24
N ILE A 64 -14.73 -4.23 11.60
CA ILE A 64 -16.16 -4.36 11.27
C ILE A 64 -16.98 -4.48 12.55
N TRP A 65 -16.52 -5.29 13.51
CA TRP A 65 -17.17 -5.47 14.79
C TRP A 65 -17.25 -4.16 15.59
N ILE A 66 -16.10 -3.42 15.70
CA ILE A 66 -16.05 -2.11 16.35
C ILE A 66 -17.05 -1.15 15.70
N LYS A 67 -17.01 -1.05 14.35
CA LYS A 67 -17.90 -0.16 13.60
C LYS A 67 -19.37 -0.50 13.80
N SER A 68 -19.70 -1.77 13.92
CA SER A 68 -21.10 -2.23 14.02
C SER A 68 -21.64 -2.18 15.44
N LYS A 69 -20.82 -2.43 16.45
CA LYS A 69 -21.23 -2.63 17.86
C LYS A 69 -20.89 -1.45 18.76
N ILE A 70 -19.80 -0.71 18.47
CA ILE A 70 -19.26 0.30 19.38
C ILE A 70 -19.33 1.70 18.78
N ASP A 71 -18.73 1.88 17.59
CA ASP A 71 -18.48 3.21 17.01
C ASP A 71 -18.70 3.21 15.49
N SER A 72 -19.90 3.56 15.07
CA SER A 72 -20.28 3.62 13.66
C SER A 72 -19.51 4.67 12.85
N THR A 73 -18.84 5.62 13.51
CA THR A 73 -18.09 6.70 12.87
C THR A 73 -16.70 6.27 12.37
N LEU A 74 -16.18 5.12 12.86
CA LEU A 74 -14.88 4.59 12.43
C LEU A 74 -14.86 4.36 10.93
N THR A 75 -13.85 4.95 10.24
CA THR A 75 -13.77 4.94 8.78
C THR A 75 -12.54 4.14 8.30
N PHE A 76 -12.77 3.18 7.43
CA PHE A 76 -11.76 2.37 6.76
C PHE A 76 -12.27 1.83 5.43
N ARG A 77 -11.35 1.45 4.53
CA ARG A 77 -11.70 0.79 3.26
C ARG A 77 -11.69 -0.72 3.40
N ARG A 78 -12.62 -1.37 2.74
CA ARG A 78 -12.65 -2.83 2.61
C ARG A 78 -13.43 -3.27 1.37
N SER A 79 -13.16 -4.47 0.86
CA SER A 79 -13.95 -5.07 -0.22
C SER A 79 -13.86 -6.60 -0.18
N CYS A 80 -12.87 -7.23 -0.83
CA CYS A 80 -12.80 -8.67 -1.10
C CYS A 80 -12.71 -9.57 0.14
N ARG A 81 -12.05 -9.15 1.22
CA ARG A 81 -11.78 -9.90 2.46
C ARG A 81 -10.82 -11.10 2.31
N GLU A 82 -10.17 -11.26 1.16
CA GLU A 82 -9.33 -12.42 0.81
C GLU A 82 -7.96 -12.02 0.21
N GLY A 83 -7.50 -10.79 0.46
CA GLY A 83 -6.17 -10.34 0.03
C GLY A 83 -6.02 -10.08 -1.47
N VAL A 84 -7.11 -9.80 -2.21
CA VAL A 84 -7.09 -9.59 -3.66
C VAL A 84 -7.20 -8.12 -4.06
N CYS A 85 -8.05 -7.33 -3.38
CA CYS A 85 -8.34 -5.96 -3.83
C CYS A 85 -7.39 -4.87 -3.27
N GLY A 86 -6.59 -5.17 -2.25
CA GLY A 86 -5.67 -4.20 -1.63
C GLY A 86 -6.32 -3.09 -0.80
N SER A 87 -7.65 -2.94 -0.81
CA SER A 87 -8.34 -1.78 -0.24
C SER A 87 -8.20 -1.62 1.28
N CYS A 88 -8.04 -2.73 2.01
CA CYS A 88 -7.88 -2.72 3.47
C CYS A 88 -6.41 -2.60 3.94
N ALA A 89 -5.53 -2.10 3.08
CA ALA A 89 -4.14 -1.86 3.43
C ALA A 89 -4.04 -0.74 4.48
N MET A 90 -3.31 -1.02 5.55
CA MET A 90 -3.05 -0.08 6.65
C MET A 90 -1.80 -0.50 7.43
N ASN A 91 -1.36 0.32 8.37
CA ASN A 91 -0.29 -0.07 9.29
C ASN A 91 -0.89 -0.78 10.49
N ILE A 92 -0.48 -2.04 10.72
CA ILE A 92 -0.96 -2.92 11.78
C ILE A 92 0.24 -3.34 12.63
N GLY A 93 0.27 -2.91 13.88
CA GLY A 93 1.37 -3.25 14.79
C GLY A 93 2.75 -2.82 14.27
N GLY A 94 2.83 -1.68 13.55
CA GLY A 94 4.06 -1.15 12.95
C GLY A 94 4.39 -1.69 11.56
N SER A 95 3.62 -2.66 11.02
CA SER A 95 3.85 -3.22 9.67
C SER A 95 2.74 -2.84 8.72
N ASN A 96 3.08 -2.42 7.48
CA ASN A 96 2.08 -2.17 6.45
C ASN A 96 1.63 -3.49 5.84
N THR A 97 0.34 -3.82 5.98
CA THR A 97 -0.23 -5.08 5.50
C THR A 97 -1.74 -4.95 5.28
N LEU A 98 -2.40 -6.03 4.92
CA LEU A 98 -3.85 -6.09 4.69
C LEU A 98 -4.58 -6.54 5.96
N ALA A 99 -5.57 -5.78 6.39
CA ALA A 99 -6.37 -6.13 7.56
C ALA A 99 -7.20 -7.43 7.39
N CYS A 100 -7.53 -7.80 6.15
CA CYS A 100 -8.34 -9.01 5.88
C CYS A 100 -7.53 -10.32 5.93
N THR A 101 -6.20 -10.25 5.90
CA THR A 101 -5.33 -11.44 5.93
C THR A 101 -4.38 -11.45 7.13
N ARG A 102 -4.42 -10.42 7.97
CA ARG A 102 -3.64 -10.37 9.21
C ARG A 102 -4.49 -10.87 10.38
N GLY A 103 -4.10 -11.97 10.98
CA GLY A 103 -4.74 -12.51 12.18
C GLY A 103 -4.55 -11.56 13.37
N ILE A 104 -5.55 -11.48 14.25
CA ILE A 104 -5.45 -10.70 15.50
C ILE A 104 -4.34 -11.30 16.38
N ASP A 105 -4.24 -12.61 16.42
CA ASP A 105 -3.27 -13.33 17.25
C ASP A 105 -1.82 -13.23 16.72
N ASP A 106 -1.66 -12.81 15.46
CA ASP A 106 -0.34 -12.54 14.86
C ASP A 106 0.22 -11.17 15.22
N VAL A 107 -0.51 -10.37 15.98
CA VAL A 107 -0.15 -9.00 16.35
C VAL A 107 -0.03 -8.88 17.87
N ALA A 108 1.08 -8.35 18.36
CA ALA A 108 1.25 -8.10 19.79
C ALA A 108 0.16 -7.13 20.31
N ALA A 109 -0.42 -7.47 21.45
CA ALA A 109 -1.38 -6.61 22.14
C ALA A 109 -0.64 -5.47 22.90
N PRO A 110 -1.19 -4.26 22.93
CA PRO A 110 -2.40 -3.81 22.24
C PRO A 110 -2.19 -3.73 20.72
N VAL A 111 -3.21 -4.13 19.94
CA VAL A 111 -3.18 -4.04 18.49
C VAL A 111 -3.30 -2.58 18.07
N THR A 112 -2.24 -2.02 17.49
CA THR A 112 -2.21 -0.63 17.04
C THR A 112 -2.51 -0.53 15.55
N LEU A 113 -3.44 0.36 15.18
CA LEU A 113 -3.85 0.57 13.80
C LEU A 113 -3.70 2.03 13.40
N TYR A 114 -2.96 2.24 12.30
CA TYR A 114 -2.75 3.55 11.68
C TYR A 114 -3.07 3.48 10.19
N PRO A 115 -3.37 4.62 9.53
CA PRO A 115 -3.39 4.65 8.07
C PRO A 115 -2.01 4.32 7.50
N LEU A 116 -1.92 4.01 6.21
CA LEU A 116 -0.62 3.87 5.53
C LEU A 116 0.21 5.14 5.73
N PRO A 117 1.48 5.02 6.17
CA PRO A 117 2.29 6.18 6.55
C PRO A 117 2.68 7.04 5.33
N HIS A 118 2.99 8.31 5.59
CA HIS A 118 3.45 9.28 4.61
C HIS A 118 2.49 9.51 3.43
N GLN A 119 1.18 9.34 3.67
CA GLN A 119 0.11 9.74 2.79
C GLN A 119 -0.79 10.73 3.54
N GLU A 120 -1.41 11.65 2.82
CA GLU A 120 -2.46 12.48 3.40
C GLU A 120 -3.61 11.60 3.89
N VAL A 121 -4.19 11.94 5.03
CA VAL A 121 -5.30 11.19 5.60
C VAL A 121 -6.60 11.88 5.22
N ILE A 122 -7.48 11.17 4.52
CA ILE A 122 -8.83 11.67 4.22
C ILE A 122 -9.69 11.62 5.48
N LYS A 123 -9.69 10.49 6.19
CA LYS A 123 -10.38 10.30 7.47
C LYS A 123 -9.93 8.99 8.11
N ASP A 124 -9.64 9.01 9.41
CA ASP A 124 -9.25 7.86 10.21
C ASP A 124 -8.17 6.97 9.54
N LEU A 125 -8.53 5.76 9.10
CA LEU A 125 -7.62 4.80 8.46
C LEU A 125 -7.62 4.89 6.92
N VAL A 126 -8.21 5.94 6.35
CA VAL A 126 -8.34 6.13 4.90
C VAL A 126 -7.32 7.15 4.41
N PRO A 127 -6.22 6.72 3.77
CA PRO A 127 -5.26 7.61 3.13
C PRO A 127 -5.73 8.05 1.75
N ASP A 128 -5.23 9.21 1.29
CA ASP A 128 -5.33 9.62 -0.10
C ASP A 128 -4.25 8.91 -0.95
N LEU A 129 -4.68 8.22 -1.98
CA LEU A 129 -3.81 7.51 -2.92
C LEU A 129 -3.81 8.16 -4.31
N SER A 130 -4.30 9.39 -4.45
CA SER A 130 -4.41 10.08 -5.75
C SER A 130 -3.06 10.22 -6.43
N VAL A 131 -2.02 10.64 -5.70
CA VAL A 131 -0.64 10.75 -6.23
C VAL A 131 -0.12 9.38 -6.65
N PHE A 132 -0.33 8.35 -5.84
CA PHE A 132 0.09 6.98 -6.14
C PHE A 132 -0.53 6.46 -7.44
N PHE A 133 -1.83 6.67 -7.64
CA PHE A 133 -2.50 6.24 -8.88
C PHE A 133 -2.16 7.12 -10.08
N ALA A 134 -1.89 8.41 -9.90
CA ALA A 134 -1.38 9.26 -10.96
C ALA A 134 0.01 8.80 -11.43
N GLN A 135 0.90 8.41 -10.51
CA GLN A 135 2.19 7.82 -10.83
C GLN A 135 2.04 6.49 -11.57
N HIS A 136 1.10 5.63 -11.16
CA HIS A 136 0.80 4.39 -11.86
C HIS A 136 0.28 4.66 -13.28
N ALA A 137 -0.63 5.61 -13.46
CA ALA A 137 -1.11 6.00 -14.78
C ALA A 137 0.01 6.54 -15.68
N SER A 138 1.00 7.23 -15.10
CA SER A 138 2.11 7.84 -15.85
C SER A 138 3.07 6.86 -16.52
N ILE A 139 3.05 5.59 -16.14
CA ILE A 139 3.82 4.52 -16.80
C ILE A 139 3.03 3.81 -17.90
N GLU A 140 1.80 4.27 -18.18
CA GLU A 140 0.90 3.73 -19.20
C GLU A 140 0.76 2.20 -19.07
N PRO A 141 0.13 1.71 -17.99
CA PRO A 141 0.10 0.29 -17.62
C PRO A 141 -0.91 -0.51 -18.48
N TRP A 142 -0.73 -0.47 -19.79
CA TRP A 142 -1.49 -1.22 -20.79
C TRP A 142 -0.59 -1.63 -21.95
N LEU A 143 -1.01 -2.64 -22.70
CA LEU A 143 -0.28 -3.14 -23.85
C LEU A 143 -0.17 -2.06 -24.95
N LYS A 144 1.05 -1.80 -25.41
CA LYS A 144 1.34 -0.90 -26.53
C LYS A 144 1.86 -1.69 -27.72
N THR A 145 1.19 -1.56 -28.84
CA THR A 145 1.58 -2.22 -30.09
C THR A 145 1.54 -1.23 -31.24
N VAL A 146 2.51 -1.28 -32.14
CA VAL A 146 2.53 -0.55 -33.41
C VAL A 146 2.14 -1.46 -34.58
N SER A 147 2.28 -2.77 -34.40
CA SER A 147 1.83 -3.78 -35.33
C SER A 147 0.31 -3.80 -35.46
N PRO A 148 -0.23 -4.10 -36.66
CA PRO A 148 -1.67 -4.25 -36.83
C PRO A 148 -2.23 -5.31 -35.87
N ALA A 149 -3.42 -5.05 -35.33
CA ALA A 149 -4.09 -6.01 -34.46
C ALA A 149 -4.28 -7.36 -35.19
N PRO A 150 -3.95 -8.48 -34.56
CA PRO A 150 -4.16 -9.79 -35.18
C PRO A 150 -5.66 -10.07 -35.31
N GLU A 151 -6.01 -11.02 -36.18
CA GLU A 151 -7.42 -11.37 -36.45
C GLU A 151 -8.18 -11.82 -35.19
N LYS A 152 -7.46 -12.48 -34.23
CA LYS A 152 -8.05 -13.01 -33.00
C LYS A 152 -7.46 -12.35 -31.76
N GLU A 153 -6.24 -12.73 -31.38
CA GLU A 153 -5.60 -12.32 -30.13
C GLU A 153 -4.08 -12.21 -30.25
N TRP A 154 -3.46 -11.43 -29.38
CA TRP A 154 -2.02 -11.36 -29.23
C TRP A 154 -1.52 -12.63 -28.53
N LEU A 155 -0.87 -13.50 -29.28
CA LEU A 155 -0.31 -14.74 -28.74
C LEU A 155 0.92 -14.48 -27.88
N GLN A 156 1.08 -15.29 -26.83
CA GLN A 156 2.25 -15.27 -25.95
C GLN A 156 2.67 -16.72 -25.66
N ALA A 157 3.94 -17.05 -25.83
CA ALA A 157 4.47 -18.35 -25.48
C ALA A 157 4.40 -18.60 -23.96
N PRO A 158 4.18 -19.84 -23.49
CA PRO A 158 4.16 -20.16 -22.06
C PRO A 158 5.43 -19.71 -21.33
N GLU A 159 6.59 -19.79 -21.96
CA GLU A 159 7.90 -19.38 -21.43
C GLU A 159 7.94 -17.86 -21.20
N ASP A 160 7.40 -17.07 -22.12
CA ASP A 160 7.31 -15.61 -21.98
C ASP A 160 6.26 -15.22 -20.95
N ARG A 161 5.13 -15.94 -20.90
CA ARG A 161 4.12 -15.73 -19.86
C ARG A 161 4.69 -15.99 -18.46
N SER A 162 5.51 -17.01 -18.29
CA SER A 162 6.11 -17.34 -17.00
C SER A 162 7.05 -16.26 -16.44
N LYS A 163 7.66 -15.45 -17.32
CA LYS A 163 8.49 -14.30 -16.90
C LYS A 163 7.71 -13.22 -16.17
N LEU A 164 6.41 -13.18 -16.33
CA LEU A 164 5.52 -12.22 -15.66
C LEU A 164 5.10 -12.67 -14.25
N ASP A 165 5.41 -13.91 -13.86
CA ASP A 165 5.10 -14.41 -12.52
C ASP A 165 5.89 -13.62 -11.44
N GLY A 166 5.21 -13.25 -10.38
CA GLY A 166 5.74 -12.35 -9.36
C GLY A 166 5.65 -10.86 -9.71
N LEU A 167 5.04 -10.50 -10.84
CA LEU A 167 4.84 -9.12 -11.27
C LEU A 167 3.35 -8.76 -11.44
N TYR A 168 2.60 -9.56 -12.21
CA TYR A 168 1.19 -9.28 -12.51
C TYR A 168 0.27 -9.47 -11.29
N GLU A 169 0.69 -10.21 -10.27
CA GLU A 169 -0.06 -10.42 -9.03
C GLU A 169 -0.09 -9.19 -8.11
N CYS A 170 0.58 -8.12 -8.49
CA CYS A 170 0.55 -6.88 -7.72
C CYS A 170 -0.87 -6.29 -7.69
N ILE A 171 -1.39 -6.12 -6.48
CA ILE A 171 -2.76 -5.63 -6.22
C ILE A 171 -2.81 -4.11 -5.95
N LEU A 172 -1.73 -3.39 -6.19
CA LEU A 172 -1.64 -1.93 -5.99
C LEU A 172 -2.08 -1.45 -4.59
N CYS A 173 -1.83 -2.25 -3.57
CA CYS A 173 -2.23 -1.92 -2.19
C CYS A 173 -1.41 -0.79 -1.54
N ALA A 174 -0.34 -0.33 -2.17
CA ALA A 174 0.58 0.69 -1.72
C ALA A 174 1.41 0.35 -0.44
N CYS A 175 1.29 -0.82 0.17
CA CYS A 175 2.07 -1.21 1.36
C CYS A 175 3.58 -1.02 1.15
N CYS A 176 4.12 -1.45 0.01
CA CYS A 176 5.54 -1.36 -0.31
C CYS A 176 6.01 0.08 -0.55
N SER A 177 5.22 0.90 -1.26
CA SER A 177 5.54 2.31 -1.52
C SER A 177 5.55 3.11 -0.23
N THR A 178 4.55 2.93 0.62
CA THR A 178 4.45 3.63 1.91
C THR A 178 5.41 3.11 2.99
N SER A 179 6.09 1.99 2.75
CA SER A 179 7.19 1.48 3.60
C SER A 179 8.58 1.90 3.12
N CYS A 180 8.68 2.59 1.98
CA CYS A 180 9.94 2.95 1.36
C CYS A 180 10.42 4.32 1.82
N PRO A 181 11.57 4.45 2.56
CA PRO A 181 12.08 5.75 2.97
C PRO A 181 12.34 6.71 1.81
N SER A 182 12.81 6.19 0.66
CA SER A 182 13.01 7.01 -0.54
C SER A 182 11.68 7.60 -1.06
N TYR A 183 10.59 6.88 -0.93
CA TYR A 183 9.26 7.36 -1.32
C TYR A 183 8.72 8.40 -0.32
N TRP A 184 9.02 8.26 0.97
CA TRP A 184 8.62 9.24 1.98
C TRP A 184 9.14 10.65 1.68
N TRP A 185 10.40 10.73 1.22
CA TRP A 185 11.08 12.02 0.99
C TRP A 185 10.94 12.57 -0.43
N ASN A 186 10.58 11.71 -1.40
CA ASN A 186 10.49 12.06 -2.81
C ASN A 186 9.18 11.53 -3.45
N GLY A 187 8.11 11.42 -2.70
CA GLY A 187 6.83 10.85 -3.15
C GLY A 187 6.16 11.64 -4.27
N ASP A 188 6.57 12.89 -4.47
CA ASP A 188 6.14 13.75 -5.57
C ASP A 188 6.75 13.35 -6.93
N ARG A 189 7.95 12.76 -6.94
CA ARG A 189 8.73 12.48 -8.17
C ARG A 189 9.18 11.02 -8.32
N TYR A 190 9.53 10.36 -7.23
CA TYR A 190 9.95 8.96 -7.24
C TYR A 190 8.72 8.07 -7.41
N LEU A 191 8.73 7.22 -8.44
CA LEU A 191 7.59 6.34 -8.75
C LEU A 191 7.29 5.30 -7.67
N GLY A 192 8.28 4.98 -6.86
CA GLY A 192 8.12 4.00 -5.79
C GLY A 192 8.10 2.54 -6.24
N PRO A 193 8.18 1.62 -5.28
CA PRO A 193 8.35 0.20 -5.56
C PRO A 193 7.20 -0.44 -6.36
N ALA A 194 5.95 -0.13 -6.03
CA ALA A 194 4.79 -0.75 -6.69
C ALA A 194 4.70 -0.34 -8.16
N VAL A 195 4.86 0.96 -8.44
CA VAL A 195 4.78 1.48 -9.81
C VAL A 195 5.94 0.97 -10.66
N LEU A 196 7.16 0.93 -10.10
CA LEU A 196 8.33 0.39 -10.82
C LEU A 196 8.23 -1.13 -11.06
N LEU A 197 7.63 -1.89 -10.14
CA LEU A 197 7.33 -3.30 -10.38
C LEU A 197 6.35 -3.45 -11.55
N GLN A 198 5.31 -2.62 -11.60
CA GLN A 198 4.36 -2.62 -12.73
C GLN A 198 5.02 -2.13 -14.03
N ALA A 199 5.94 -1.16 -13.98
CA ALA A 199 6.69 -0.74 -15.15
C ALA A 199 7.52 -1.91 -15.72
N TYR A 200 8.23 -2.65 -14.86
CA TYR A 200 9.00 -3.82 -15.27
C TYR A 200 8.12 -4.90 -15.90
N ARG A 201 6.94 -5.14 -15.36
CA ARG A 201 5.97 -6.09 -15.93
C ARG A 201 5.67 -5.77 -17.41
N TRP A 202 5.53 -4.49 -17.77
CA TRP A 202 5.27 -4.08 -19.16
C TRP A 202 6.53 -4.08 -20.02
N LEU A 203 7.70 -3.79 -19.43
CA LEU A 203 8.98 -3.83 -20.13
C LEU A 203 9.36 -5.23 -20.65
N ILE A 204 8.92 -6.28 -19.96
CA ILE A 204 9.26 -7.66 -20.30
C ILE A 204 8.08 -8.45 -20.89
N ASP A 205 6.93 -7.83 -21.12
CA ASP A 205 5.81 -8.47 -21.81
C ASP A 205 6.18 -8.62 -23.30
N SER A 206 6.33 -9.84 -23.78
CA SER A 206 6.75 -10.16 -25.16
C SER A 206 5.80 -9.63 -26.25
N ARG A 207 4.62 -9.20 -25.87
CA ARG A 207 3.62 -8.61 -26.76
C ARG A 207 3.72 -7.09 -26.85
N ASP A 208 4.44 -6.45 -25.91
CA ASP A 208 4.60 -4.98 -25.88
C ASP A 208 5.74 -4.57 -26.80
N GLU A 209 5.46 -3.60 -27.66
CA GLU A 209 6.40 -3.10 -28.67
C GLU A 209 6.99 -1.73 -28.31
N ALA A 210 6.66 -1.18 -27.13
CA ALA A 210 7.07 0.16 -26.72
C ALA A 210 8.20 0.15 -25.66
N GLN A 211 9.03 -0.88 -25.59
CA GLN A 211 10.07 -1.02 -24.57
C GLN A 211 11.00 0.20 -24.49
N GLY A 212 11.47 0.71 -25.66
CA GLY A 212 12.35 1.88 -25.73
C GLY A 212 11.70 3.12 -25.14
N GLU A 213 10.47 3.42 -25.55
CA GLU A 213 9.68 4.55 -25.04
C GLU A 213 9.42 4.44 -23.53
N ARG A 214 9.12 3.24 -23.02
CA ARG A 214 8.95 3.01 -21.60
C ARG A 214 10.24 3.24 -20.81
N LEU A 215 11.38 2.82 -21.33
CA LEU A 215 12.67 3.09 -20.71
C LEU A 215 12.98 4.59 -20.71
N ASP A 216 12.71 5.31 -21.81
CA ASP A 216 12.88 6.77 -21.87
C ASP A 216 12.03 7.49 -20.81
N ASN A 217 10.78 7.08 -20.64
CA ASN A 217 9.90 7.61 -19.61
C ASN A 217 10.45 7.39 -18.18
N LEU A 218 11.14 6.28 -17.93
CA LEU A 218 11.71 5.95 -16.62
C LEU A 218 13.08 6.57 -16.37
N GLU A 219 13.81 6.97 -17.42
CA GLU A 219 15.19 7.47 -17.32
C GLU A 219 15.25 8.90 -16.78
N ASP A 220 15.01 9.04 -15.47
CA ASP A 220 15.05 10.30 -14.74
C ASP A 220 15.71 10.07 -13.37
N PRO A 221 16.56 11.00 -12.88
CA PRO A 221 17.25 10.88 -11.59
C PRO A 221 16.33 10.65 -10.40
N PHE A 222 15.09 11.11 -10.48
CA PHE A 222 14.11 10.96 -9.41
C PHE A 222 13.16 9.78 -9.64
N ARG A 223 12.67 9.56 -10.88
CA ARG A 223 11.65 8.54 -11.15
C ARG A 223 12.12 7.12 -10.82
N LEU A 224 13.37 6.74 -11.22
CA LEU A 224 13.93 5.41 -11.07
C LEU A 224 15.04 5.34 -10.01
N TYR A 225 16.01 6.28 -10.07
CA TYR A 225 17.29 6.12 -9.40
C TYR A 225 17.29 6.45 -7.91
N ARG A 226 16.15 6.82 -7.32
CA ARG A 226 16.00 6.99 -5.85
C ARG A 226 15.88 5.68 -5.09
N CYS A 227 15.84 4.54 -5.78
CA CYS A 227 15.91 3.25 -5.13
C CYS A 227 17.33 2.95 -4.64
N HIS A 228 17.49 2.79 -3.33
CA HIS A 228 18.74 2.44 -2.64
C HIS A 228 18.76 0.99 -2.14
N THR A 229 17.84 0.15 -2.61
CA THR A 229 17.80 -1.29 -2.30
C THR A 229 17.68 -1.58 -0.79
N ILE A 230 16.87 -0.79 -0.07
CA ILE A 230 16.65 -0.93 1.39
C ILE A 230 15.85 -2.21 1.71
N MET A 231 15.11 -2.77 0.74
CA MET A 231 14.35 -4.03 0.81
C MET A 231 13.05 -3.99 1.64
N ASN A 232 12.68 -2.92 2.30
CA ASN A 232 11.41 -2.81 3.02
C ASN A 232 10.20 -3.17 2.15
N CYS A 233 10.26 -2.83 0.86
CA CYS A 233 9.20 -3.11 -0.10
C CYS A 233 8.95 -4.61 -0.32
N ALA A 234 10.00 -5.43 -0.31
CA ALA A 234 9.89 -6.88 -0.44
C ALA A 234 9.39 -7.51 0.86
N GLN A 235 9.87 -7.02 2.02
CA GLN A 235 9.48 -7.55 3.33
C GLN A 235 8.01 -7.29 3.67
N THR A 236 7.48 -6.13 3.28
CA THR A 236 6.12 -5.71 3.63
C THR A 236 5.05 -6.17 2.64
N CYS A 237 5.44 -6.73 1.49
CA CYS A 237 4.48 -7.08 0.44
C CYS A 237 3.54 -8.21 0.89
N PRO A 238 2.22 -7.98 1.00
CA PRO A 238 1.28 -9.01 1.44
C PRO A 238 1.07 -10.13 0.41
N LYS A 239 1.58 -9.94 -0.83
CA LYS A 239 1.58 -10.94 -1.90
C LYS A 239 2.93 -11.65 -2.05
N GLY A 240 3.93 -11.34 -1.21
CA GLY A 240 5.27 -11.95 -1.29
C GLY A 240 6.08 -11.55 -2.51
N LEU A 241 5.73 -10.44 -3.18
CA LEU A 241 6.44 -9.97 -4.38
C LEU A 241 7.74 -9.25 -4.01
N ASN A 242 8.66 -9.15 -4.98
CA ASN A 242 9.93 -8.46 -4.79
C ASN A 242 10.10 -7.25 -5.74
N PRO A 243 9.56 -6.08 -5.37
CA PRO A 243 9.71 -4.88 -6.18
C PRO A 243 11.17 -4.43 -6.36
N ALA A 244 12.02 -4.66 -5.36
CA ALA A 244 13.43 -4.29 -5.44
C ALA A 244 14.16 -5.05 -6.57
N LYS A 245 13.87 -6.34 -6.75
CA LYS A 245 14.41 -7.15 -7.85
C LYS A 245 13.96 -6.58 -9.21
N ALA A 246 12.68 -6.24 -9.37
CA ALA A 246 12.17 -5.62 -10.59
C ALA A 246 12.89 -4.29 -10.92
N ILE A 247 13.14 -3.45 -9.90
CA ILE A 247 13.87 -2.19 -10.08
C ILE A 247 15.33 -2.43 -10.52
N VAL A 248 15.99 -3.46 -9.99
CA VAL A 248 17.35 -3.84 -10.41
C VAL A 248 17.36 -4.19 -11.89
N HIS A 249 16.44 -5.04 -12.35
CA HIS A 249 16.35 -5.41 -13.76
C HIS A 249 16.06 -4.22 -14.69
N ILE A 250 15.21 -3.28 -14.27
CA ILE A 250 15.04 -2.02 -15.04
C ILE A 250 16.38 -1.30 -15.19
N LYS A 251 17.17 -1.20 -14.10
CA LYS A 251 18.48 -0.53 -14.14
C LYS A 251 19.48 -1.28 -15.03
N GLU A 252 19.44 -2.61 -15.05
CA GLU A 252 20.23 -3.45 -15.97
C GLU A 252 19.87 -3.14 -17.43
N MET A 253 18.58 -3.13 -17.78
CA MET A 253 18.10 -2.75 -19.11
C MET A 253 18.55 -1.32 -19.51
N MET A 254 18.60 -0.38 -18.56
CA MET A 254 19.11 0.98 -18.81
C MET A 254 20.60 0.99 -19.17
N VAL A 255 21.40 0.09 -18.59
CA VAL A 255 22.83 -0.04 -18.90
C VAL A 255 23.02 -0.71 -20.26
N GLU A 256 22.33 -1.82 -20.50
CA GLU A 256 22.41 -2.58 -21.75
C GLU A 256 22.09 -1.76 -22.99
N ARG A 257 21.05 -0.90 -22.93
CA ARG A 257 20.66 -0.04 -24.07
C ARG A 257 21.69 1.06 -24.40
N ARG A 258 22.67 1.33 -23.55
CA ARG A 258 23.74 2.32 -23.76
C ARG A 258 25.00 1.72 -24.33
N GLN A 259 25.13 0.39 -24.36
CA GLN A 259 26.23 -0.34 -24.95
C GLN A 259 25.99 -0.58 -26.45
#